data_4ad758e30738e6785489b27956d75858
#
_entry.id   4ad758e30738e6785489b27956d75858
#
_cell.length_a   1.000
_cell.length_b   1.000
_cell.length_c   1.000
_cell.angle_alpha   90.00
_cell.angle_beta   90.00
_cell.angle_gamma   90.00
#
_symmetry.space_group_name_H-M   'P 1'
#
loop_
_entity.id
_entity.type
_entity.pdbx_description
1 polymer ?
#
loop_
_entity_poly.entity_id
_entity_poly.type
_entity_poly.pdbx_seq_one_letter_code
_entity_poly.pdbx_strand_id
1 'polypeptide(L)'
;MEPQKEMIWINNMSLPHPTVLDLRGRQSVRATFKLSPQAIEALSIVAVHLGIKQKSIFDHLIDDAQSLMQMADKIDHESLKDMKRVQKTFVISRKTLASLEKAAQKANASRDALVEMSIQRLLPIISRERQKHGMRKEILKEINHFLNKGTGLLAELETDLGDDDPTTMHFKSAIQTLASAYNEISAFVDRGDIIETFDLQHLTVSTLQRDGQGNDL
;
A
#
# COMPACT_ATOMS: atom_id res chain seq x y z
N MET A 1 48.17 -26.51 0.33
CA MET A 1 47.33 -25.56 -0.47
C MET A 1 45.94 -25.59 0.15
N GLU A 2 45.74 -24.73 1.16
CA GLU A 2 44.52 -24.65 1.92
C GLU A 2 43.48 -23.77 1.18
N PRO A 3 42.21 -24.13 1.17
CA PRO A 3 41.16 -23.27 0.61
C PRO A 3 40.88 -22.11 1.56
N GLN A 4 41.05 -20.89 1.06
CA GLN A 4 40.65 -19.66 1.75
C GLN A 4 39.13 -19.67 1.99
N LYS A 5 38.77 -19.66 3.27
CA LYS A 5 37.38 -19.35 3.71
C LYS A 5 37.12 -17.88 3.40
N GLU A 6 36.24 -17.62 2.45
CA GLU A 6 35.61 -16.31 2.27
C GLU A 6 34.83 -15.95 3.55
N MET A 7 35.36 -14.97 4.27
CA MET A 7 34.63 -14.36 5.39
C MET A 7 33.49 -13.47 4.83
N ILE A 8 32.27 -13.97 4.95
CA ILE A 8 31.08 -13.15 4.76
C ILE A 8 31.04 -12.19 5.93
N TRP A 9 31.29 -10.90 5.68
CA TRP A 9 31.06 -9.80 6.62
C TRP A 9 29.56 -9.59 6.75
N ILE A 10 28.91 -10.31 7.65
CA ILE A 10 27.58 -9.94 8.16
C ILE A 10 27.84 -8.78 9.11
N ASN A 11 27.43 -7.58 8.69
CA ASN A 11 27.39 -6.39 9.52
C ASN A 11 26.79 -6.74 10.89
N ASN A 12 27.60 -6.66 11.93
CA ASN A 12 27.22 -6.91 13.32
C ASN A 12 26.38 -5.73 13.83
N MET A 13 25.18 -5.53 13.26
CA MET A 13 24.12 -4.75 13.88
C MET A 13 23.54 -5.64 14.97
N SER A 14 24.03 -5.48 16.19
CA SER A 14 23.34 -6.01 17.35
C SER A 14 21.99 -5.28 17.45
N LEU A 15 20.94 -5.91 16.93
CA LEU A 15 19.59 -5.46 17.15
C LEU A 15 19.35 -5.43 18.67
N PRO A 16 18.92 -4.31 19.24
CA PRO A 16 18.64 -4.23 20.67
C PRO A 16 17.61 -5.31 21.01
N HIS A 17 17.94 -6.13 22.02
CA HIS A 17 17.01 -7.15 22.50
C HIS A 17 15.70 -6.48 22.92
N PRO A 18 14.55 -7.01 22.50
CA PRO A 18 13.25 -6.43 22.86
C PRO A 18 13.10 -6.46 24.38
N THR A 19 12.89 -5.29 24.98
CA THR A 19 12.63 -5.18 26.40
C THR A 19 11.19 -5.62 26.75
N VAL A 20 10.93 -5.94 28.01
CA VAL A 20 9.56 -6.22 28.49
C VAL A 20 8.61 -5.05 28.20
N LEU A 21 9.11 -3.82 28.20
CA LEU A 21 8.36 -2.62 27.85
C LEU A 21 8.00 -2.61 26.36
N ASP A 22 8.91 -3.03 25.47
CA ASP A 22 8.64 -3.15 24.03
C ASP A 22 7.57 -4.20 23.76
N LEU A 23 7.61 -5.32 24.46
CA LEU A 23 6.58 -6.37 24.35
C LEU A 23 5.21 -5.88 24.83
N ARG A 24 5.15 -5.13 25.95
CA ARG A 24 3.91 -4.51 26.43
C ARG A 24 3.38 -3.44 25.46
N GLY A 25 4.25 -2.66 24.83
CA GLY A 25 3.89 -1.66 23.83
C GLY A 25 3.24 -2.26 22.58
N ARG A 26 3.61 -3.49 22.23
CA ARG A 26 3.04 -4.23 21.06
C ARG A 26 1.68 -4.88 21.33
N GLN A 27 1.21 -4.88 22.59
CA GLN A 27 -0.13 -5.39 22.90
C GLN A 27 -1.20 -4.63 22.12
N SER A 28 -2.16 -5.38 21.58
CA SER A 28 -3.29 -4.80 20.86
C SER A 28 -4.34 -4.27 21.82
N VAL A 29 -4.84 -3.08 21.55
CA VAL A 29 -5.96 -2.46 22.25
C VAL A 29 -7.03 -2.04 21.25
N ARG A 30 -8.27 -1.96 21.70
CA ARG A 30 -9.37 -1.41 20.88
C ARG A 30 -9.47 0.09 21.15
N ALA A 31 -9.42 0.88 20.09
CA ALA A 31 -9.62 2.32 20.17
C ALA A 31 -10.70 2.74 19.16
N THR A 32 -11.56 3.63 19.58
CA THR A 32 -12.68 4.13 18.76
C THR A 32 -12.40 5.57 18.38
N PHE A 33 -12.59 5.86 17.08
CA PHE A 33 -12.38 7.18 16.49
C PHE A 33 -13.61 7.59 15.68
N LYS A 34 -13.84 8.89 15.59
CA LYS A 34 -14.82 9.50 14.67
C LYS A 34 -14.09 9.98 13.43
N LEU A 35 -14.23 9.24 12.33
CA LEU A 35 -13.53 9.47 11.07
C LEU A 35 -14.51 9.69 9.93
N SER A 36 -14.06 10.32 8.86
CA SER A 36 -14.81 10.39 7.62
C SER A 36 -14.99 8.99 7.00
N PRO A 37 -16.09 8.73 6.27
CA PRO A 37 -16.23 7.47 5.51
C PRO A 37 -15.05 7.24 4.56
N GLN A 38 -14.54 8.30 3.93
CA GLN A 38 -13.41 8.24 3.00
C GLN A 38 -12.12 7.79 3.70
N ALA A 39 -11.81 8.31 4.89
CA ALA A 39 -10.64 7.88 5.64
C ALA A 39 -10.71 6.41 6.04
N ILE A 40 -11.91 5.95 6.43
CA ILE A 40 -12.14 4.54 6.77
C ILE A 40 -11.94 3.64 5.55
N GLU A 41 -12.44 4.07 4.40
CA GLU A 41 -12.33 3.37 3.13
C GLU A 41 -10.87 3.35 2.64
N ALA A 42 -10.17 4.49 2.65
CA ALA A 42 -8.75 4.60 2.28
C ALA A 42 -7.88 3.61 3.08
N LEU A 43 -8.09 3.54 4.40
CA LEU A 43 -7.37 2.61 5.27
C LEU A 43 -7.67 1.15 4.91
N SER A 44 -8.91 0.84 4.58
CA SER A 44 -9.34 -0.52 4.22
C SER A 44 -8.76 -0.95 2.88
N ILE A 45 -8.80 -0.07 1.88
CA ILE A 45 -8.27 -0.32 0.54
C ILE A 45 -6.76 -0.55 0.58
N VAL A 46 -6.01 0.31 1.29
CA VAL A 46 -4.56 0.15 1.44
C VAL A 46 -4.23 -1.16 2.14
N ALA A 47 -4.99 -1.53 3.18
CA ALA A 47 -4.79 -2.79 3.89
C ALA A 47 -4.95 -4.01 2.97
N VAL A 48 -6.02 -4.03 2.18
CA VAL A 48 -6.32 -5.14 1.24
C VAL A 48 -5.31 -5.14 0.10
N HIS A 49 -5.05 -3.98 -0.52
CA HIS A 49 -4.13 -3.87 -1.66
C HIS A 49 -2.70 -4.30 -1.30
N LEU A 50 -2.20 -3.93 -0.12
CA LEU A 50 -0.87 -4.31 0.34
C LEU A 50 -0.83 -5.68 1.02
N GLY A 51 -1.98 -6.33 1.25
CA GLY A 51 -2.05 -7.60 1.98
C GLY A 51 -1.61 -7.50 3.44
N ILE A 52 -1.74 -6.31 4.06
CA ILE A 52 -1.32 -6.07 5.45
C ILE A 52 -2.53 -5.75 6.36
N LYS A 53 -2.34 -5.97 7.65
CA LYS A 53 -3.40 -5.67 8.63
C LYS A 53 -3.55 -4.15 8.81
N GLN A 54 -4.78 -3.66 8.97
CA GLN A 54 -5.06 -2.25 9.29
C GLN A 54 -4.28 -1.78 10.53
N LYS A 55 -4.10 -2.65 11.54
CA LYS A 55 -3.24 -2.36 12.71
C LYS A 55 -1.84 -1.93 12.30
N SER A 56 -1.22 -2.64 11.36
CA SER A 56 0.15 -2.33 10.91
C SER A 56 0.21 -0.98 10.20
N ILE A 57 -0.84 -0.62 9.45
CA ILE A 57 -0.94 0.70 8.82
C ILE A 57 -1.05 1.79 9.88
N PHE A 58 -1.92 1.62 10.89
CA PHE A 58 -2.03 2.55 12.00
C PHE A 58 -0.70 2.73 12.73
N ASP A 59 -0.03 1.62 13.07
CA ASP A 59 1.26 1.67 13.75
C ASP A 59 2.28 2.46 12.91
N HIS A 60 2.29 2.26 11.59
CA HIS A 60 3.19 2.99 10.69
C HIS A 60 2.84 4.48 10.55
N LEU A 61 1.56 4.83 10.41
CA LEU A 61 1.12 6.22 10.24
C LEU A 61 1.34 7.08 11.49
N ILE A 62 1.30 6.48 12.67
CA ILE A 62 1.30 7.18 13.97
C ILE A 62 2.66 7.03 14.71
N ASP A 63 3.52 6.12 14.28
CA ASP A 63 4.82 5.89 14.95
C ASP A 63 5.77 7.09 14.83
N ASP A 64 5.59 7.95 13.83
CA ASP A 64 6.32 9.20 13.65
C ASP A 64 5.66 10.35 14.43
N ALA A 65 6.04 10.49 15.71
CA ALA A 65 5.53 11.55 16.59
C ALA A 65 5.86 12.96 16.07
N GLN A 66 6.94 13.14 15.33
CA GLN A 66 7.32 14.44 14.77
C GLN A 66 6.40 14.85 13.63
N SER A 67 6.11 13.92 12.72
CA SER A 67 5.11 14.14 11.66
C SER A 67 3.72 14.42 12.23
N LEU A 68 3.32 13.71 13.30
CA LEU A 68 2.03 13.98 13.98
C LEU A 68 1.96 15.41 14.54
N MET A 69 3.04 15.92 15.12
CA MET A 69 3.09 17.30 15.63
C MET A 69 3.02 18.32 14.50
N GLN A 70 3.78 18.13 13.43
CA GLN A 70 3.73 19.03 12.27
C GLN A 70 2.35 19.04 11.59
N MET A 71 1.62 17.92 11.63
CA MET A 71 0.25 17.86 11.15
C MET A 71 -0.71 18.59 12.08
N ALA A 72 -0.52 18.47 13.39
CA ALA A 72 -1.37 19.11 14.37
C ALA A 72 -1.36 20.64 14.23
N ASP A 73 -0.21 21.25 13.91
CA ASP A 73 -0.07 22.68 13.63
C ASP A 73 -0.81 23.13 12.34
N LYS A 74 -1.13 22.18 11.46
CA LYS A 74 -1.83 22.43 10.18
C LYS A 74 -3.31 22.05 10.22
N ILE A 75 -3.84 21.63 11.38
CA ILE A 75 -5.24 21.25 11.50
C ILE A 75 -6.12 22.49 11.31
N ASP A 76 -6.87 22.51 10.22
CA ASP A 76 -7.98 23.42 10.06
C ASP A 76 -9.19 22.86 10.82
N HIS A 77 -9.41 23.40 12.01
CA HIS A 77 -10.49 22.97 12.88
C HIS A 77 -11.88 23.24 12.30
N GLU A 78 -12.01 24.21 11.39
CA GLU A 78 -13.29 24.54 10.77
C GLU A 78 -13.66 23.54 9.68
N SER A 79 -12.73 23.20 8.80
CA SER A 79 -12.93 22.18 7.75
C SER A 79 -13.29 20.81 8.32
N LEU A 80 -12.83 20.51 9.54
CA LEU A 80 -13.11 19.25 10.21
C LEU A 80 -14.49 19.22 10.90
N LYS A 81 -15.10 20.37 11.18
CA LYS A 81 -16.44 20.43 11.84
C LYS A 81 -17.56 20.05 10.90
N ASP A 82 -17.44 20.42 9.61
CA ASP A 82 -18.51 20.22 8.62
C ASP A 82 -18.48 18.82 7.98
N MET A 83 -17.44 18.02 8.26
CA MET A 83 -17.33 16.68 7.70
C MET A 83 -18.27 15.70 8.42
N LYS A 84 -19.07 14.97 7.63
CA LYS A 84 -19.82 13.82 8.14
C LYS A 84 -18.84 12.77 8.67
N ARG A 85 -18.93 12.44 9.95
CA ARG A 85 -18.06 11.46 10.60
C ARG A 85 -18.87 10.31 11.15
N VAL A 86 -18.29 9.12 11.07
CA VAL A 86 -18.84 7.89 11.65
C VAL A 86 -17.89 7.34 12.69
N GLN A 87 -18.46 6.71 13.71
CA GLN A 87 -17.70 6.09 14.77
C GLN A 87 -17.25 4.69 14.32
N LYS A 88 -15.95 4.45 14.37
CA LYS A 88 -15.35 3.15 14.02
C LYS A 88 -14.31 2.74 15.06
N THR A 89 -14.37 1.46 15.44
CA THR A 89 -13.40 0.87 16.37
C THR A 89 -12.33 0.11 15.59
N PHE A 90 -11.07 0.40 15.92
CA PHE A 90 -9.90 -0.24 15.34
C PHE A 90 -9.09 -0.97 16.41
N VAL A 91 -8.36 -1.98 15.98
CA VAL A 91 -7.35 -2.64 16.81
C VAL A 91 -6.01 -2.01 16.48
N ILE A 92 -5.38 -1.38 17.45
CA ILE A 92 -4.08 -0.70 17.31
C ILE A 92 -3.11 -1.14 18.40
N SER A 93 -1.83 -0.81 18.30
CA SER A 93 -0.91 -1.10 19.40
C SER A 93 -1.11 -0.12 20.57
N ARG A 94 -0.81 -0.57 21.78
CA ARG A 94 -0.84 0.31 22.97
C ARG A 94 0.15 1.47 22.82
N LYS A 95 1.32 1.19 22.21
CA LYS A 95 2.33 2.22 21.93
C LYS A 95 1.77 3.29 20.99
N THR A 96 1.11 2.87 19.90
CA THR A 96 0.47 3.77 18.94
C THR A 96 -0.58 4.66 19.59
N LEU A 97 -1.45 4.07 20.44
CA LEU A 97 -2.45 4.84 21.18
C LEU A 97 -1.81 5.87 22.11
N ALA A 98 -0.79 5.48 22.88
CA ALA A 98 -0.08 6.39 23.77
C ALA A 98 0.65 7.51 23.04
N SER A 99 1.28 7.22 21.88
CA SER A 99 1.92 8.23 21.03
C SER A 99 0.92 9.24 20.49
N LEU A 100 -0.25 8.76 20.04
CA LEU A 100 -1.34 9.59 19.55
C LEU A 100 -1.91 10.51 20.67
N GLU A 101 -2.13 9.97 21.87
CA GLU A 101 -2.62 10.74 23.01
C GLU A 101 -1.63 11.83 23.42
N LYS A 102 -0.34 11.49 23.46
CA LYS A 102 0.73 12.46 23.74
C LYS A 102 0.82 13.56 22.69
N ALA A 103 0.69 13.24 21.42
CA ALA A 103 0.68 14.21 20.32
C ALA A 103 -0.55 15.13 20.41
N ALA A 104 -1.73 14.56 20.65
CA ALA A 104 -2.98 15.29 20.81
C ALA A 104 -2.93 16.30 21.97
N GLN A 105 -2.39 15.89 23.14
CA GLN A 105 -2.23 16.78 24.28
C GLN A 105 -1.25 17.93 24.01
N LYS A 106 -0.09 17.63 23.41
CA LYS A 106 0.92 18.66 23.13
C LYS A 106 0.46 19.69 22.11
N ALA A 107 -0.29 19.26 21.11
CA ALA A 107 -0.78 20.12 20.03
C ALA A 107 -2.16 20.73 20.31
N ASN A 108 -2.76 20.45 21.47
CA ASN A 108 -4.13 20.83 21.80
C ASN A 108 -5.14 20.44 20.68
N ALA A 109 -4.93 19.27 20.08
CA ALA A 109 -5.70 18.78 18.96
C ALA A 109 -6.52 17.53 19.34
N SER A 110 -7.61 17.29 18.62
CA SER A 110 -8.38 16.06 18.79
C SER A 110 -7.60 14.84 18.28
N ARG A 111 -7.64 13.71 19.01
CA ARG A 111 -7.10 12.43 18.53
C ARG A 111 -7.70 12.01 17.21
N ASP A 112 -9.01 12.22 17.05
CA ASP A 112 -9.74 11.86 15.83
C ASP A 112 -9.24 12.68 14.63
N ALA A 113 -8.98 13.97 14.83
CA ALA A 113 -8.42 14.85 13.80
C ALA A 113 -7.01 14.42 13.37
N LEU A 114 -6.15 14.07 14.32
CA LEU A 114 -4.80 13.58 14.02
C LEU A 114 -4.81 12.27 13.24
N VAL A 115 -5.71 11.35 13.59
CA VAL A 115 -5.90 10.09 12.86
C VAL A 115 -6.43 10.36 11.46
N GLU A 116 -7.45 11.22 11.33
CA GLU A 116 -8.00 11.62 10.03
C GLU A 116 -6.90 12.15 9.10
N MET A 117 -6.13 13.12 9.56
CA MET A 117 -5.02 13.70 8.77
C MET A 117 -3.93 12.69 8.45
N SER A 118 -3.61 11.79 9.39
CA SER A 118 -2.62 10.74 9.14
C SER A 118 -3.07 9.80 8.03
N ILE A 119 -4.36 9.46 7.99
CA ILE A 119 -4.93 8.61 6.94
C ILE A 119 -4.97 9.35 5.59
N GLN A 120 -5.23 10.65 5.59
CA GLN A 120 -5.21 11.45 4.35
C GLN A 120 -3.87 11.39 3.63
N ARG A 121 -2.76 11.15 4.33
CA ARG A 121 -1.44 10.92 3.72
C ARG A 121 -1.38 9.67 2.85
N LEU A 122 -2.32 8.74 2.99
CA LEU A 122 -2.43 7.58 2.12
C LEU A 122 -2.98 7.91 0.73
N LEU A 123 -3.68 9.02 0.57
CA LEU A 123 -4.36 9.38 -0.68
C LEU A 123 -3.43 9.50 -1.88
N PRO A 124 -2.27 10.18 -1.78
CA PRO A 124 -1.31 10.20 -2.89
C PRO A 124 -0.77 8.80 -3.23
N ILE A 125 -0.66 7.92 -2.22
CA ILE A 125 -0.24 6.53 -2.41
C ILE A 125 -1.32 5.77 -3.18
N ILE A 126 -2.58 5.90 -2.76
CA ILE A 126 -3.73 5.27 -3.44
C ILE A 126 -3.82 5.74 -4.89
N SER A 127 -3.71 7.07 -5.12
CA SER A 127 -3.75 7.64 -6.48
C SER A 127 -2.65 7.07 -7.38
N ARG A 128 -1.42 6.99 -6.87
CA ARG A 128 -0.28 6.43 -7.61
C ARG A 128 -0.46 4.94 -7.89
N GLU A 129 -0.91 4.17 -6.90
CA GLU A 129 -1.13 2.75 -7.08
C GLU A 129 -2.32 2.46 -8.02
N ARG A 130 -3.37 3.29 -8.03
CA ARG A 130 -4.46 3.22 -9.00
C ARG A 130 -3.95 3.44 -10.43
N GLN A 131 -3.08 4.44 -10.63
CA GLN A 131 -2.45 4.66 -11.93
C GLN A 131 -1.62 3.46 -12.39
N LYS A 132 -0.79 2.92 -11.49
CA LYS A 132 0.00 1.71 -11.77
C LYS A 132 -0.88 0.50 -12.06
N HIS A 133 -1.98 0.36 -11.33
CA HIS A 133 -2.93 -0.72 -11.55
C HIS A 133 -3.54 -0.67 -12.96
N GLY A 134 -3.97 0.51 -13.41
CA GLY A 134 -4.41 0.70 -14.80
C GLY A 134 -3.34 0.31 -15.81
N MET A 135 -2.08 0.71 -15.60
CA MET A 135 -0.96 0.31 -16.46
C MET A 135 -0.74 -1.21 -16.48
N ARG A 136 -0.86 -1.87 -15.31
CA ARG A 136 -0.73 -3.33 -15.21
C ARG A 136 -1.83 -4.05 -16.00
N LYS A 137 -3.06 -3.54 -15.98
CA LYS A 137 -4.18 -4.10 -16.77
C LYS A 137 -3.90 -4.02 -18.28
N GLU A 138 -3.37 -2.90 -18.74
CA GLU A 138 -3.00 -2.78 -20.16
C GLU A 138 -1.86 -3.73 -20.54
N ILE A 139 -0.80 -3.80 -19.72
CA ILE A 139 0.29 -4.75 -19.95
C ILE A 139 -0.21 -6.20 -19.92
N LEU A 140 -1.14 -6.54 -19.04
CA LEU A 140 -1.71 -7.89 -18.97
C LEU A 140 -2.45 -8.26 -20.29
N LYS A 141 -3.15 -7.30 -20.89
CA LYS A 141 -3.78 -7.51 -22.21
C LYS A 141 -2.74 -7.81 -23.29
N GLU A 142 -1.63 -7.08 -23.31
CA GLU A 142 -0.54 -7.29 -24.24
C GLU A 142 0.12 -8.68 -24.05
N ILE A 143 0.36 -9.07 -22.79
CA ILE A 143 0.89 -10.40 -22.47
C ILE A 143 -0.07 -11.50 -22.96
N ASN A 144 -1.38 -11.32 -22.76
CA ASN A 144 -2.40 -12.26 -23.23
C ASN A 144 -2.39 -12.38 -24.75
N HIS A 145 -2.30 -11.24 -25.46
CA HIS A 145 -2.19 -11.23 -26.92
C HIS A 145 -0.93 -11.99 -27.38
N PHE A 146 0.19 -11.78 -26.72
CA PHE A 146 1.44 -12.48 -27.00
C PHE A 146 1.35 -13.99 -26.77
N LEU A 147 0.71 -14.39 -25.66
CA LEU A 147 0.48 -15.78 -25.31
C LEU A 147 -0.40 -16.48 -26.38
N ASN A 148 -1.50 -15.85 -26.79
CA ASN A 148 -2.39 -16.38 -27.81
C ASN A 148 -1.67 -16.54 -29.16
N LYS A 149 -0.86 -15.55 -29.55
CA LYS A 149 -0.06 -15.65 -30.77
C LYS A 149 1.00 -16.78 -30.69
N GLY A 150 1.66 -16.90 -29.54
CA GLY A 150 2.62 -17.96 -29.29
C GLY A 150 1.97 -19.36 -29.32
N THR A 151 0.79 -19.47 -28.72
CA THR A 151 0.02 -20.74 -28.77
C THR A 151 -0.37 -21.13 -30.19
N GLY A 152 -0.78 -20.15 -31.04
CA GLY A 152 -1.04 -20.38 -32.44
C GLY A 152 0.19 -20.91 -33.20
N LEU A 153 1.34 -20.24 -33.01
CA LEU A 153 2.61 -20.68 -33.61
C LEU A 153 3.04 -22.07 -33.11
N LEU A 154 2.78 -22.39 -31.85
CA LEU A 154 3.07 -23.74 -31.33
C LEU A 154 2.26 -24.80 -32.06
N ALA A 155 0.97 -24.56 -32.33
CA ALA A 155 0.12 -25.48 -33.07
C ALA A 155 0.61 -25.68 -34.51
N GLU A 156 1.13 -24.63 -35.18
CA GLU A 156 1.77 -24.72 -36.49
C GLU A 156 3.04 -25.59 -36.40
N LEU A 157 3.92 -25.38 -35.42
CA LEU A 157 5.13 -26.19 -35.24
C LEU A 157 4.81 -27.67 -34.97
N GLU A 158 3.80 -27.95 -34.13
CA GLU A 158 3.34 -29.32 -33.87
C GLU A 158 2.84 -29.99 -35.13
N THR A 159 2.19 -29.23 -36.03
CA THR A 159 1.67 -29.75 -37.31
C THR A 159 2.79 -29.98 -38.34
N ASP A 160 3.73 -29.04 -38.47
CA ASP A 160 4.71 -29.03 -39.54
C ASP A 160 5.98 -29.85 -39.19
N LEU A 161 6.43 -29.81 -37.92
CA LEU A 161 7.65 -30.48 -37.48
C LEU A 161 7.40 -31.70 -36.60
N GLY A 162 6.20 -31.79 -36.01
CA GLY A 162 5.85 -32.83 -35.05
C GLY A 162 6.22 -32.48 -33.61
N ASP A 163 5.61 -33.23 -32.66
CA ASP A 163 5.78 -33.03 -31.22
C ASP A 163 7.19 -33.37 -30.73
N ASP A 164 7.87 -34.29 -31.42
CA ASP A 164 9.21 -34.80 -31.01
C ASP A 164 10.35 -33.92 -31.56
N ASP A 165 10.07 -32.92 -32.38
CA ASP A 165 11.11 -32.01 -32.87
C ASP A 165 11.65 -31.13 -31.71
N PRO A 166 12.98 -31.02 -31.58
CA PRO A 166 13.59 -30.21 -30.52
C PRO A 166 13.12 -28.76 -30.50
N THR A 167 12.85 -28.13 -31.65
CA THR A 167 12.33 -26.78 -31.80
C THR A 167 10.94 -26.67 -31.17
N THR A 168 10.05 -27.61 -31.51
CA THR A 168 8.68 -27.71 -30.97
C THR A 168 8.72 -27.89 -29.47
N MET A 169 9.54 -28.82 -28.96
CA MET A 169 9.69 -29.08 -27.52
C MET A 169 10.17 -27.84 -26.74
N HIS A 170 11.22 -27.14 -27.21
CA HIS A 170 11.72 -25.94 -26.56
C HIS A 170 10.71 -24.80 -26.60
N PHE A 171 10.05 -24.60 -27.74
CA PHE A 171 9.04 -23.55 -27.84
C PHE A 171 7.83 -23.83 -26.95
N LYS A 172 7.39 -25.07 -26.85
CA LYS A 172 6.33 -25.51 -25.92
C LYS A 172 6.65 -25.18 -24.47
N SER A 173 7.89 -25.48 -24.05
CA SER A 173 8.36 -25.11 -22.70
C SER A 173 8.34 -23.61 -22.46
N ALA A 174 8.73 -22.80 -23.44
CA ALA A 174 8.69 -21.35 -23.35
C ALA A 174 7.25 -20.82 -23.21
N ILE A 175 6.31 -21.33 -24.00
CA ILE A 175 4.89 -20.97 -23.94
C ILE A 175 4.28 -21.38 -22.60
N GLN A 176 4.60 -22.55 -22.06
CA GLN A 176 4.13 -22.99 -20.75
C GLN A 176 4.63 -22.07 -19.63
N THR A 177 5.89 -21.63 -19.70
CA THR A 177 6.48 -20.68 -18.74
C THR A 177 5.77 -19.33 -18.84
N LEU A 178 5.49 -18.84 -20.05
CA LEU A 178 4.76 -17.59 -20.26
C LEU A 178 3.32 -17.67 -19.73
N ALA A 179 2.64 -18.80 -19.94
CA ALA A 179 1.29 -19.04 -19.43
C ALA A 179 1.25 -19.02 -17.89
N SER A 180 2.25 -19.63 -17.24
CA SER A 180 2.37 -19.60 -15.79
C SER A 180 2.56 -18.16 -15.29
N ALA A 181 3.46 -17.41 -15.89
CA ALA A 181 3.70 -16.00 -15.56
C ALA A 181 2.44 -15.14 -15.78
N TYR A 182 1.70 -15.36 -16.88
CA TYR A 182 0.44 -14.68 -17.13
C TYR A 182 -0.57 -14.91 -16.01
N ASN A 183 -0.74 -16.17 -15.58
CA ASN A 183 -1.69 -16.51 -14.50
C ASN A 183 -1.31 -15.84 -13.17
N GLU A 184 -0.03 -15.79 -12.83
CA GLU A 184 0.46 -15.14 -11.62
C GLU A 184 0.22 -13.62 -11.65
N ILE A 185 0.50 -12.98 -12.81
CA ILE A 185 0.28 -11.54 -13.01
C ILE A 185 -1.23 -11.23 -12.98
N SER A 186 -2.06 -12.05 -13.66
CA SER A 186 -3.51 -11.88 -13.64
C SER A 186 -4.05 -11.92 -12.21
N ALA A 187 -3.69 -12.94 -11.44
CA ALA A 187 -4.12 -13.05 -10.06
C ALA A 187 -3.64 -11.87 -9.17
N PHE A 188 -2.49 -11.27 -9.50
CA PHE A 188 -2.02 -10.06 -8.81
C PHE A 188 -2.85 -8.84 -9.22
N VAL A 189 -3.17 -8.68 -10.49
CA VAL A 189 -3.99 -7.58 -11.03
C VAL A 189 -5.40 -7.66 -10.44
N ASP A 190 -6.04 -8.84 -10.48
CA ASP A 190 -7.40 -9.03 -9.96
C ASP A 190 -7.53 -8.65 -8.47
N ARG A 191 -6.53 -8.97 -7.66
CA ARG A 191 -6.48 -8.52 -6.26
C ARG A 191 -6.37 -7.00 -6.11
N GLY A 192 -5.85 -6.32 -7.11
CA GLY A 192 -5.69 -4.87 -7.14
C GLY A 192 -6.96 -4.11 -7.49
N ASP A 193 -7.99 -4.74 -8.03
CA ASP A 193 -9.22 -4.08 -8.50
C ASP A 193 -9.91 -3.25 -7.41
N ILE A 194 -9.75 -3.63 -6.14
CA ILE A 194 -10.31 -2.87 -5.01
C ILE A 194 -9.84 -1.41 -4.98
N ILE A 195 -8.67 -1.10 -5.56
CA ILE A 195 -8.16 0.27 -5.57
C ILE A 195 -8.92 1.18 -6.55
N GLU A 196 -9.62 0.58 -7.53
CA GLU A 196 -10.43 1.32 -8.51
C GLU A 196 -11.77 1.77 -7.91
N THR A 197 -12.26 1.07 -6.89
CA THR A 197 -13.55 1.41 -6.23
C THR A 197 -13.48 2.67 -5.40
N PHE A 198 -12.26 3.13 -5.05
CA PHE A 198 -12.07 4.31 -4.22
C PHE A 198 -12.39 5.61 -4.97
N ASP A 199 -13.31 6.41 -4.45
CA ASP A 199 -13.66 7.70 -5.02
C ASP A 199 -12.67 8.79 -4.59
N LEU A 200 -11.79 9.20 -5.52
CA LEU A 200 -10.83 10.29 -5.32
C LEU A 200 -11.44 11.68 -5.46
N GLN A 201 -12.65 11.82 -6.07
CA GLN A 201 -13.19 13.13 -6.46
C GLN A 201 -13.63 13.97 -5.25
N HIS A 202 -14.06 13.35 -4.16
CA HIS A 202 -14.46 14.07 -2.95
C HIS A 202 -13.30 14.63 -2.12
N LEU A 203 -12.04 14.41 -2.54
CA LEU A 203 -10.85 14.83 -1.80
C LEU A 203 -10.15 16.06 -2.40
N THR A 204 -10.52 16.44 -3.62
CA THR A 204 -9.80 17.48 -4.37
C THR A 204 -10.21 18.90 -3.95
N VAL A 205 -11.23 19.09 -3.14
CA VAL A 205 -11.78 20.41 -2.84
C VAL A 205 -10.97 21.19 -1.81
N SER A 206 -10.20 20.53 -0.94
CA SER A 206 -9.48 21.23 0.13
C SER A 206 -7.98 21.46 -0.09
N THR A 207 -7.35 20.81 -1.08
CA THR A 207 -5.88 20.88 -1.25
C THR A 207 -5.44 21.78 -2.42
N LEU A 208 -6.28 22.04 -3.41
CA LEU A 208 -5.93 22.78 -4.63
C LEU A 208 -6.15 24.30 -4.56
N GLN A 209 -6.72 24.84 -3.49
CA GLN A 209 -6.95 26.31 -3.40
C GLN A 209 -5.78 27.10 -2.80
N ARG A 210 -4.66 26.47 -2.39
CA ARG A 210 -3.53 27.19 -1.76
C ARG A 210 -2.30 27.44 -2.64
N ASP A 211 -2.18 26.82 -3.81
CA ASP A 211 -1.00 27.02 -4.67
C ASP A 211 -1.21 28.05 -5.80
N GLY A 212 -2.34 28.75 -5.81
CA GLY A 212 -2.73 29.69 -6.87
C GLY A 212 -2.65 31.19 -6.54
N GLN A 213 -2.22 31.60 -5.33
CA GLN A 213 -2.05 33.02 -5.00
C GLN A 213 -0.71 33.26 -4.33
N GLY A 214 0.26 33.62 -5.15
CA GLY A 214 1.52 34.16 -4.64
C GLY A 214 2.62 34.22 -5.69
N ASN A 215 2.45 35.00 -6.72
CA ASN A 215 3.53 35.83 -7.27
C ASN A 215 3.01 36.72 -8.38
N ASP A 216 2.52 37.91 -8.00
CA ASP A 216 2.59 39.12 -8.81
C ASP A 216 2.84 40.25 -7.82
N LEU A 217 4.12 40.63 -7.70
CA LEU A 217 4.62 41.98 -7.49
C LEU A 217 6.15 41.96 -7.56
#